data_2f4d47d06d0f180de77541181374509c
#
_entry.id   2f4d47d06d0f180de77541181374509c
#
_cell.length_a   1.000
_cell.length_b   1.000
_cell.length_c   1.000
_cell.angle_alpha   90.00
_cell.angle_beta   90.00
_cell.angle_gamma   90.00
#
_symmetry.space_group_name_H-M   'P 1'
#
loop_
_entity.id
_entity.type
_entity.pdbx_description
1 polymer ?
#
loop_
_entity_poly.entity_id
_entity_poly.type
_entity_poly.pdbx_seq_one_letter_code
_entity_poly.pdbx_strand_id
1 'polypeptide(L)'
;MIDTLPLIDGGPTHRLMQRIGLLKQRGPELARGALVLAVFAWLPMLVLAAAAGHLTGGVPVPFLFDYGVHARLLFSLPLLIVAEVVVGPRLGAAAARFLERGLVKPAEVPRFEQAVAQALRIRESAVLEVVVLVLAYVGSFLSLGLSFSFQVSRWDVLVTPGGPRITMAGIWSTFVAVPLYQFLVYRSLVRMLNWFGFLWSVSDLDLQLVPTHPDRAGGLGFLGGAHRPLGVFALSVGAVLSGRYCTEILYGGSTLAAIQAPVAVFVAVMVLVCMGPLVVFLPQLMAARRKGLVEYGALALRYAAEFDRKWLRGGAPADEELLGSGDIQSLADIGGSFERIEQMRPVPFGLKDVTALVAACLLPMVPVLATVMPIEEVAKIVLKVLG
;
A
#
# COMPACT_ATOMS: atom_id res chain seq x y z
N MET A 1 18.92 20.00 -9.05
CA MET A 1 18.91 18.78 -8.24
C MET A 1 17.47 18.53 -7.80
N ILE A 2 16.81 17.51 -8.37
CA ILE A 2 15.39 17.22 -8.07
C ILE A 2 15.43 16.13 -7.01
N ASP A 3 15.60 16.52 -5.74
CA ASP A 3 15.73 15.54 -4.64
C ASP A 3 14.44 14.75 -4.37
N THR A 4 13.27 15.27 -4.77
CA THR A 4 11.99 14.56 -4.73
C THR A 4 11.00 15.16 -5.72
N LEU A 5 10.31 14.32 -6.49
CA LEU A 5 9.19 14.75 -7.32
C LEU A 5 7.90 14.63 -6.49
N PRO A 6 7.21 15.72 -6.14
CA PRO A 6 6.02 15.67 -5.29
C PRO A 6 4.79 15.19 -6.08
N LEU A 7 4.84 13.97 -6.65
CA LEU A 7 3.79 13.42 -7.51
C LEU A 7 2.47 13.16 -6.77
N ILE A 8 2.54 12.91 -5.46
CA ILE A 8 1.39 12.49 -4.64
C ILE A 8 1.03 13.52 -3.59
N ASP A 9 2.03 14.23 -3.02
CA ASP A 9 1.80 15.24 -1.99
C ASP A 9 1.33 16.55 -2.62
N GLY A 10 0.17 17.06 -2.19
CA GLY A 10 -0.39 18.32 -2.69
C GLY A 10 -1.89 18.23 -2.97
N GLY A 11 -2.37 19.15 -3.79
CA GLY A 11 -3.78 19.29 -4.13
C GLY A 11 -4.52 20.31 -3.26
N PRO A 12 -5.74 20.73 -3.67
CA PRO A 12 -6.51 21.77 -2.98
C PRO A 12 -6.81 21.44 -1.53
N THR A 13 -7.28 20.24 -1.23
CA THR A 13 -7.59 19.82 0.15
C THR A 13 -6.33 19.73 1.02
N HIS A 14 -5.19 19.30 0.47
CA HIS A 14 -3.92 19.28 1.22
C HIS A 14 -3.52 20.69 1.64
N ARG A 15 -3.61 21.66 0.73
CA ARG A 15 -3.36 23.08 1.05
C ARG A 15 -4.34 23.63 2.09
N LEU A 16 -5.62 23.25 2.02
CA LEU A 16 -6.61 23.61 3.01
C LEU A 16 -6.25 23.05 4.39
N MET A 17 -5.96 21.75 4.48
CA MET A 17 -5.57 21.10 5.74
C MET A 17 -4.29 21.69 6.34
N GLN A 18 -3.34 22.12 5.50
CA GLN A 18 -2.15 22.86 5.97
C GLN A 18 -2.52 24.25 6.53
N ARG A 19 -3.40 24.99 5.84
CA ARG A 19 -3.84 26.34 6.29
C ARG A 19 -4.56 26.31 7.63
N ILE A 20 -5.40 25.30 7.86
CA ILE A 20 -6.12 25.12 9.14
C ILE A 20 -5.28 24.40 10.21
N GLY A 21 -4.00 24.12 9.92
CA GLY A 21 -3.05 23.54 10.89
C GLY A 21 -3.22 22.05 11.18
N LEU A 22 -4.05 21.34 10.42
CA LEU A 22 -4.27 19.89 10.56
C LEU A 22 -3.13 19.05 9.96
N LEU A 23 -2.44 19.56 8.93
CA LEU A 23 -1.28 18.93 8.31
C LEU A 23 -0.06 19.85 8.45
N LYS A 24 0.60 19.81 9.58
CA LYS A 24 1.96 20.35 9.71
C LYS A 24 2.96 19.21 9.44
N GLN A 25 3.98 19.50 8.65
CA GLN A 25 4.73 18.58 7.82
C GLN A 25 5.44 17.37 8.48
N ARG A 26 5.66 17.28 9.78
CA ARG A 26 6.28 16.09 10.46
C ARG A 26 6.12 16.14 11.99
N GLY A 27 6.18 14.95 12.62
CA GLY A 27 6.32 14.81 14.06
C GLY A 27 5.01 14.88 14.86
N PRO A 28 5.04 15.32 16.13
CA PRO A 28 3.89 15.28 17.04
C PRO A 28 2.70 16.14 16.60
N GLU A 29 2.93 17.15 15.77
CA GLU A 29 1.88 18.03 15.24
C GLU A 29 0.96 17.33 14.24
N LEU A 30 1.50 16.41 13.42
CA LEU A 30 0.71 15.56 12.53
C LEU A 30 -0.22 14.64 13.33
N ALA A 31 0.31 13.99 14.35
CA ALA A 31 -0.47 13.11 15.23
C ALA A 31 -1.57 13.90 15.95
N ARG A 32 -1.27 15.14 16.39
CA ARG A 32 -2.26 16.04 17.01
C ARG A 32 -3.37 16.42 16.02
N GLY A 33 -3.04 16.79 14.78
CA GLY A 33 -4.03 17.10 13.74
C GLY A 33 -4.92 15.93 13.40
N ALA A 34 -4.33 14.74 13.24
CA ALA A 34 -5.06 13.51 12.99
C ALA A 34 -6.01 13.15 14.16
N LEU A 35 -5.54 13.31 15.41
CA LEU A 35 -6.35 13.08 16.60
C LEU A 35 -7.49 14.10 16.72
N VAL A 36 -7.24 15.37 16.46
CA VAL A 36 -8.29 16.42 16.47
C VAL A 36 -9.39 16.08 15.47
N LEU A 37 -9.04 15.66 14.26
CA LEU A 37 -10.03 15.27 13.25
C LEU A 37 -10.80 14.01 13.65
N ALA A 38 -10.14 13.03 14.26
CA ALA A 38 -10.78 11.81 14.78
C ALA A 38 -11.76 12.14 15.90
N VAL A 39 -11.36 12.97 16.86
CA VAL A 39 -12.21 13.44 17.98
C VAL A 39 -13.39 14.27 17.45
N PHE A 40 -13.16 15.17 16.50
CA PHE A 40 -14.21 15.95 15.85
C PHE A 40 -15.28 15.07 15.22
N ALA A 41 -14.88 14.00 14.53
CA ALA A 41 -15.82 13.07 13.91
C ALA A 41 -16.53 12.16 14.93
N TRP A 42 -15.83 11.71 15.97
CA TRP A 42 -16.30 10.69 16.91
C TRP A 42 -17.03 11.24 18.13
N LEU A 43 -16.54 12.33 18.76
CA LEU A 43 -17.05 12.84 20.02
C LEU A 43 -18.53 13.29 19.98
N PRO A 44 -19.01 14.00 18.93
CA PRO A 44 -20.43 14.34 18.84
C PRO A 44 -21.35 13.11 18.82
N MET A 45 -20.94 12.01 18.17
CA MET A 45 -21.73 10.77 18.18
C MET A 45 -21.80 10.16 19.57
N LEU A 46 -20.68 10.17 20.32
CA LEU A 46 -20.67 9.73 21.73
C LEU A 46 -21.68 10.52 22.56
N VAL A 47 -21.63 11.86 22.48
CA VAL A 47 -22.52 12.76 23.26
C VAL A 47 -23.99 12.55 22.86
N LEU A 48 -24.29 12.47 21.55
CA LEU A 48 -25.66 12.30 21.05
C LEU A 48 -26.22 10.92 21.38
N ALA A 49 -25.40 9.86 21.32
CA ALA A 49 -25.79 8.52 21.73
C ALA A 49 -26.02 8.42 23.24
N ALA A 50 -25.21 9.10 24.06
CA ALA A 50 -25.40 9.21 25.49
C ALA A 50 -26.71 9.93 25.83
N ALA A 51 -26.97 11.06 25.21
CA ALA A 51 -28.20 11.85 25.41
C ALA A 51 -29.47 11.06 25.01
N ALA A 52 -29.37 10.15 24.02
CA ALA A 52 -30.46 9.27 23.61
C ALA A 52 -30.60 7.99 24.44
N GLY A 53 -29.71 7.75 25.43
CA GLY A 53 -29.70 6.52 26.22
C GLY A 53 -29.18 5.28 25.48
N HIS A 54 -28.52 5.47 24.33
CA HIS A 54 -27.98 4.41 23.48
C HIS A 54 -26.47 4.20 23.62
N LEU A 55 -25.84 4.74 24.68
CA LEU A 55 -24.40 4.69 24.89
C LEU A 55 -23.92 3.26 25.22
N THR A 56 -24.51 2.65 26.27
CA THR A 56 -24.16 1.33 26.78
C THR A 56 -25.31 0.33 26.77
N GLY A 57 -26.53 0.78 26.43
CA GLY A 57 -27.77 -0.03 26.43
C GLY A 57 -28.84 0.67 25.62
N GLY A 58 -30.13 0.28 25.89
CA GLY A 58 -31.29 0.85 25.21
C GLY A 58 -31.53 0.36 23.79
N VAL A 59 -30.55 -0.28 23.17
CA VAL A 59 -30.60 -0.91 21.83
C VAL A 59 -29.75 -2.17 21.81
N PRO A 60 -30.00 -3.13 20.91
CA PRO A 60 -29.20 -4.35 20.77
C PRO A 60 -27.72 -4.11 20.50
N VAL A 61 -27.37 -3.07 19.71
CA VAL A 61 -25.98 -2.67 19.49
C VAL A 61 -25.80 -1.21 19.95
N PRO A 62 -25.39 -0.98 21.22
CA PRO A 62 -25.11 0.34 21.75
C PRO A 62 -23.82 0.93 21.12
N PHE A 63 -23.67 2.26 21.22
CA PHE A 63 -22.55 2.98 20.59
C PHE A 63 -21.16 2.46 21.01
N LEU A 64 -20.92 2.25 22.32
CA LEU A 64 -19.61 1.81 22.82
C LEU A 64 -19.26 0.38 22.39
N PHE A 65 -20.23 -0.42 22.01
CA PHE A 65 -20.04 -1.79 21.55
C PHE A 65 -20.04 -1.94 20.01
N ASP A 66 -20.16 -0.85 19.27
CA ASP A 66 -19.96 -0.84 17.83
C ASP A 66 -18.46 -0.63 17.52
N TYR A 67 -17.68 -1.71 17.59
CA TYR A 67 -16.24 -1.70 17.36
C TYR A 67 -15.88 -1.18 15.96
N GLY A 68 -16.77 -1.36 14.97
CA GLY A 68 -16.57 -0.86 13.62
C GLY A 68 -16.47 0.66 13.53
N VAL A 69 -17.28 1.38 14.31
CA VAL A 69 -17.23 2.86 14.37
C VAL A 69 -15.95 3.33 15.05
N HIS A 70 -15.55 2.70 16.16
CA HIS A 70 -14.33 3.06 16.86
C HIS A 70 -13.09 2.78 16.03
N ALA A 71 -13.01 1.60 15.39
CA ALA A 71 -11.92 1.26 14.49
C ALA A 71 -11.81 2.23 13.31
N ARG A 72 -12.95 2.63 12.73
CA ARG A 72 -13.02 3.57 11.60
C ARG A 72 -12.50 4.95 11.98
N LEU A 73 -12.97 5.52 13.09
CA LEU A 73 -12.73 6.93 13.41
C LEU A 73 -11.51 7.15 14.30
N LEU A 74 -11.24 6.25 15.26
CA LEU A 74 -10.12 6.41 16.19
C LEU A 74 -8.81 5.79 15.72
N PHE A 75 -8.87 4.79 14.82
CA PHE A 75 -7.67 4.12 14.29
C PHE A 75 -7.48 4.38 12.80
N SER A 76 -8.47 4.04 11.97
CA SER A 76 -8.32 4.08 10.53
C SER A 76 -8.18 5.51 10.00
N LEU A 77 -9.01 6.45 10.47
CA LEU A 77 -8.95 7.86 10.03
C LEU A 77 -7.59 8.51 10.32
N PRO A 78 -7.01 8.42 11.53
CA PRO A 78 -5.65 8.90 11.78
C PRO A 78 -4.59 8.21 10.93
N LEU A 79 -4.70 6.89 10.73
CA LEU A 79 -3.77 6.13 9.89
C LEU A 79 -3.80 6.59 8.43
N LEU A 80 -4.97 6.94 7.87
CA LEU A 80 -5.09 7.49 6.52
C LEU A 80 -4.36 8.83 6.38
N ILE A 81 -4.44 9.69 7.41
CA ILE A 81 -3.71 10.97 7.43
C ILE A 81 -2.20 10.72 7.50
N VAL A 82 -1.76 9.77 8.34
CA VAL A 82 -0.35 9.36 8.41
C VAL A 82 0.12 8.75 7.08
N ALA A 83 -0.69 7.90 6.46
CA ALA A 83 -0.39 7.30 5.16
C ALA A 83 -0.13 8.37 4.11
N GLU A 84 -0.93 9.45 4.09
CA GLU A 84 -0.74 10.56 3.15
C GLU A 84 0.67 11.17 3.26
N VAL A 85 1.13 11.41 4.49
CA VAL A 85 2.42 12.06 4.75
C VAL A 85 3.62 11.10 4.57
N VAL A 86 3.41 9.80 4.78
CA VAL A 86 4.50 8.81 4.68
C VAL A 86 4.66 8.28 3.26
N VAL A 87 3.57 8.04 2.55
CA VAL A 87 3.58 7.43 1.21
C VAL A 87 4.09 8.40 0.15
N GLY A 88 3.59 9.64 0.15
CA GLY A 88 3.89 10.61 -0.90
C GLY A 88 5.37 10.86 -1.13
N PRO A 89 6.16 11.24 -0.09
CA PRO A 89 7.60 11.49 -0.25
C PRO A 89 8.37 10.26 -0.72
N ARG A 90 7.95 9.03 -0.32
CA ARG A 90 8.59 7.79 -0.72
C ARG A 90 8.38 7.48 -2.19
N LEU A 91 7.17 7.67 -2.69
CA LEU A 91 6.86 7.48 -4.12
C LEU A 91 7.45 8.59 -4.96
N GLY A 92 7.47 9.84 -4.47
CA GLY A 92 8.16 10.95 -5.12
C GLY A 92 9.66 10.73 -5.27
N ALA A 93 10.33 10.25 -4.22
CA ALA A 93 11.73 9.87 -4.27
C ALA A 93 11.96 8.66 -5.22
N ALA A 94 11.02 7.72 -5.30
CA ALA A 94 11.11 6.63 -6.26
C ALA A 94 11.02 7.12 -7.70
N ALA A 95 10.15 8.10 -8.00
CA ALA A 95 10.09 8.71 -9.32
C ALA A 95 11.39 9.43 -9.71
N ALA A 96 12.02 10.17 -8.78
CA ALA A 96 13.29 10.85 -9.04
C ALA A 96 14.42 9.85 -9.36
N ARG A 97 14.42 8.67 -8.71
CA ARG A 97 15.45 7.63 -8.93
C ARG A 97 15.50 7.08 -10.35
N PHE A 98 14.44 7.18 -11.14
CA PHE A 98 14.50 6.78 -12.56
C PHE A 98 15.51 7.63 -13.37
N LEU A 99 15.58 8.93 -13.07
CA LEU A 99 16.56 9.84 -13.68
C LEU A 99 17.93 9.76 -12.99
N GLU A 100 17.96 9.79 -11.66
CA GLU A 100 19.20 9.76 -10.87
C GLU A 100 20.06 8.53 -11.16
N ARG A 101 19.43 7.38 -11.43
CA ARG A 101 20.11 6.12 -11.73
C ARG A 101 20.39 5.91 -13.21
N GLY A 102 20.03 6.86 -14.06
CA GLY A 102 20.20 6.72 -15.50
C GLY A 102 19.35 5.62 -16.13
N LEU A 103 18.24 5.24 -15.48
CA LEU A 103 17.32 4.22 -16.02
C LEU A 103 16.55 4.75 -17.24
N VAL A 104 16.28 6.05 -17.28
CA VAL A 104 15.66 6.74 -18.43
C VAL A 104 16.76 7.19 -19.36
N LYS A 105 16.75 6.70 -20.61
CA LYS A 105 17.70 7.15 -21.64
C LYS A 105 17.53 8.63 -21.94
N PRO A 106 18.60 9.37 -22.32
CA PRO A 106 18.51 10.80 -22.65
C PRO A 106 17.42 11.14 -23.67
N ALA A 107 17.21 10.29 -24.67
CA ALA A 107 16.17 10.46 -25.68
C ALA A 107 14.73 10.35 -25.13
N GLU A 108 14.53 9.64 -24.01
CA GLU A 108 13.23 9.42 -23.38
C GLU A 108 12.92 10.41 -22.26
N VAL A 109 13.89 11.25 -21.85
CA VAL A 109 13.69 12.26 -20.79
C VAL A 109 12.48 13.16 -21.05
N PRO A 110 12.25 13.70 -22.28
CA PRO A 110 11.09 14.55 -22.53
C PRO A 110 9.74 13.82 -22.33
N ARG A 111 9.67 12.52 -22.66
CA ARG A 111 8.46 11.69 -22.44
C ARG A 111 8.26 11.39 -20.95
N PHE A 112 9.35 11.16 -20.23
CA PHE A 112 9.31 11.00 -18.77
C PHE A 112 8.79 12.27 -18.08
N GLU A 113 9.30 13.45 -18.48
CA GLU A 113 8.83 14.75 -17.94
C GLU A 113 7.35 15.01 -18.26
N GLN A 114 6.87 14.59 -19.42
CA GLN A 114 5.44 14.62 -19.76
C GLN A 114 4.61 13.75 -18.82
N ALA A 115 5.05 12.52 -18.51
CA ALA A 115 4.39 11.65 -17.55
C ALA A 115 4.34 12.28 -16.15
N VAL A 116 5.43 12.89 -15.69
CA VAL A 116 5.48 13.67 -14.43
C VAL A 116 4.48 14.83 -14.47
N ALA A 117 4.48 15.62 -15.54
CA ALA A 117 3.59 16.78 -15.69
C ALA A 117 2.11 16.35 -15.69
N GLN A 118 1.77 15.23 -16.31
CA GLN A 118 0.42 14.65 -16.29
C GLN A 118 0.02 14.23 -14.88
N ALA A 119 0.87 13.51 -14.16
CA ALA A 119 0.60 13.12 -12.78
C ALA A 119 0.40 14.32 -11.85
N LEU A 120 1.18 15.38 -12.03
CA LEU A 120 1.03 16.65 -11.31
C LEU A 120 -0.30 17.35 -11.61
N ARG A 121 -0.76 17.35 -12.87
CA ARG A 121 -2.07 17.93 -13.26
C ARG A 121 -3.22 17.19 -12.61
N ILE A 122 -3.20 15.86 -12.61
CA ILE A 122 -4.23 15.03 -11.96
C ILE A 122 -4.26 15.32 -10.46
N ARG A 123 -3.11 15.39 -9.80
CA ARG A 123 -2.99 15.71 -8.38
C ARG A 123 -3.59 17.08 -8.01
N GLU A 124 -3.41 18.10 -8.86
CA GLU A 124 -3.88 19.48 -8.61
C GLU A 124 -5.34 19.70 -9.04
N SER A 125 -6.02 18.68 -9.58
CA SER A 125 -7.37 18.81 -10.10
C SER A 125 -8.40 19.00 -8.98
N ALA A 126 -8.93 20.21 -8.84
CA ALA A 126 -10.03 20.51 -7.93
C ALA A 126 -11.33 19.75 -8.33
N VAL A 127 -11.55 19.55 -9.63
CA VAL A 127 -12.72 18.79 -10.13
C VAL A 127 -12.68 17.36 -9.60
N LEU A 128 -11.49 16.73 -9.63
CA LEU A 128 -11.32 15.37 -9.12
C LEU A 128 -11.61 15.29 -7.61
N GLU A 129 -11.17 16.28 -6.82
CA GLU A 129 -11.47 16.33 -5.38
C GLU A 129 -12.98 16.54 -5.11
N VAL A 130 -13.66 17.35 -5.92
CA VAL A 130 -15.13 17.51 -5.81
C VAL A 130 -15.83 16.19 -6.17
N VAL A 131 -15.40 15.48 -7.21
CA VAL A 131 -15.95 14.16 -7.57
C VAL A 131 -15.75 13.18 -6.42
N VAL A 132 -14.57 13.13 -5.82
CA VAL A 132 -14.27 12.28 -4.66
C VAL A 132 -15.19 12.63 -3.47
N LEU A 133 -15.43 13.91 -3.22
CA LEU A 133 -16.35 14.36 -2.16
C LEU A 133 -17.79 13.92 -2.44
N VAL A 134 -18.26 14.08 -3.68
CA VAL A 134 -19.59 13.61 -4.08
C VAL A 134 -19.73 12.10 -3.91
N LEU A 135 -18.73 11.33 -4.35
CA LEU A 135 -18.69 9.89 -4.15
C LEU A 135 -18.71 9.49 -2.67
N ALA A 136 -18.04 10.25 -1.81
CA ALA A 136 -18.07 10.03 -0.37
C ALA A 136 -19.47 10.21 0.22
N TYR A 137 -20.21 11.23 -0.22
CA TYR A 137 -21.61 11.38 0.19
C TYR A 137 -22.52 10.31 -0.39
N VAL A 138 -22.39 9.96 -1.67
CA VAL A 138 -23.12 8.84 -2.27
C VAL A 138 -22.89 7.55 -1.50
N GLY A 139 -21.64 7.22 -1.20
CA GLY A 139 -21.28 6.05 -0.41
C GLY A 139 -21.85 6.09 1.02
N SER A 140 -21.90 7.27 1.65
CA SER A 140 -22.53 7.44 2.95
C SER A 140 -24.05 7.17 2.92
N PHE A 141 -24.75 7.68 1.92
CA PHE A 141 -26.18 7.41 1.77
C PHE A 141 -26.46 5.94 1.42
N LEU A 142 -25.62 5.29 0.60
CA LEU A 142 -25.70 3.86 0.36
C LEU A 142 -25.49 3.05 1.64
N SER A 143 -24.52 3.45 2.48
CA SER A 143 -24.29 2.81 3.79
C SER A 143 -25.49 2.97 4.73
N LEU A 144 -26.15 4.12 4.73
CA LEU A 144 -27.38 4.35 5.49
C LEU A 144 -28.51 3.47 4.95
N GLY A 145 -28.70 3.37 3.62
CA GLY A 145 -29.67 2.51 2.98
C GLY A 145 -29.48 1.04 3.37
N LEU A 146 -28.23 0.57 3.42
CA LEU A 146 -27.90 -0.77 3.91
C LEU A 146 -28.25 -0.91 5.40
N SER A 147 -27.97 0.11 6.23
CA SER A 147 -28.32 0.09 7.66
C SER A 147 -29.83 -0.02 7.87
N PHE A 148 -30.66 0.60 7.02
CA PHE A 148 -32.11 0.46 7.04
C PHE A 148 -32.60 -0.95 6.66
N SER A 149 -31.81 -1.70 5.89
CA SER A 149 -32.14 -3.07 5.52
C SER A 149 -31.90 -4.08 6.64
N PHE A 150 -31.07 -3.73 7.65
CA PHE A 150 -30.88 -4.55 8.85
C PHE A 150 -32.08 -4.35 9.79
N GLN A 151 -32.78 -5.45 10.11
CA GLN A 151 -33.96 -5.42 11.02
C GLN A 151 -33.55 -5.43 12.51
N VAL A 152 -32.43 -4.79 12.84
CA VAL A 152 -31.90 -4.71 14.21
C VAL A 152 -31.66 -3.25 14.57
N SER A 153 -32.26 -2.80 15.67
CA SER A 153 -32.01 -1.45 16.17
C SER A 153 -30.56 -1.29 16.66
N ARG A 154 -29.98 -0.19 16.26
CA ARG A 154 -28.62 0.22 16.63
C ARG A 154 -28.65 1.66 17.15
N TRP A 155 -27.55 2.12 17.71
CA TRP A 155 -27.39 3.47 18.20
C TRP A 155 -27.65 4.56 17.12
N ASP A 156 -27.43 4.26 15.84
CA ASP A 156 -27.55 5.18 14.69
C ASP A 156 -28.90 5.07 13.98
N VAL A 157 -29.54 3.88 14.02
CA VAL A 157 -30.84 3.61 13.37
C VAL A 157 -31.71 2.75 14.29
N LEU A 158 -32.93 3.21 14.55
CA LEU A 158 -33.91 2.48 15.34
C LEU A 158 -34.95 1.84 14.41
N VAL A 159 -35.24 0.57 14.63
CA VAL A 159 -36.36 -0.13 13.98
C VAL A 159 -37.61 0.12 14.79
N THR A 160 -38.59 0.83 14.21
CA THR A 160 -39.86 1.16 14.85
C THR A 160 -41.04 0.54 14.06
N PRO A 161 -42.22 0.39 14.66
CA PRO A 161 -43.39 -0.12 13.94
C PRO A 161 -43.76 0.70 12.67
N GLY A 162 -43.37 1.97 12.63
CA GLY A 162 -43.52 2.86 11.47
C GLY A 162 -42.38 2.82 10.46
N GLY A 163 -41.43 1.88 10.62
CA GLY A 163 -40.22 1.76 9.79
C GLY A 163 -38.95 2.24 10.49
N PRO A 164 -37.80 2.11 9.81
CA PRO A 164 -36.51 2.53 10.37
C PRO A 164 -36.43 4.05 10.53
N ARG A 165 -35.91 4.50 11.67
CA ARG A 165 -35.72 5.92 12.00
C ARG A 165 -34.24 6.17 12.32
N ILE A 166 -33.66 7.18 11.66
CA ILE A 166 -32.30 7.65 11.98
C ILE A 166 -32.30 8.45 13.28
N THR A 167 -31.32 8.20 14.14
CA THR A 167 -31.10 8.98 15.38
C THR A 167 -30.31 10.25 15.08
N MET A 168 -30.23 11.18 16.05
CA MET A 168 -29.38 12.37 15.91
C MET A 168 -27.89 11.99 15.77
N ALA A 169 -27.44 10.96 16.49
CA ALA A 169 -26.09 10.41 16.32
C ALA A 169 -25.90 9.79 14.94
N GLY A 170 -26.93 9.11 14.38
CA GLY A 170 -26.94 8.60 13.02
C GLY A 170 -26.90 9.70 11.96
N ILE A 171 -27.58 10.84 12.19
CA ILE A 171 -27.51 12.01 11.29
C ILE A 171 -26.05 12.53 11.24
N TRP A 172 -25.41 12.74 12.39
CA TRP A 172 -24.02 13.16 12.41
C TRP A 172 -23.10 12.15 11.72
N SER A 173 -23.30 10.86 11.99
CA SER A 173 -22.57 9.78 11.34
C SER A 173 -22.68 9.88 9.81
N THR A 174 -23.92 9.99 9.28
CA THR A 174 -24.21 9.98 7.84
C THR A 174 -23.74 11.24 7.12
N PHE A 175 -23.87 12.41 7.73
CA PHE A 175 -23.55 13.67 7.06
C PHE A 175 -22.14 14.19 7.33
N VAL A 176 -21.46 13.72 8.38
CA VAL A 176 -20.14 14.24 8.76
C VAL A 176 -19.11 13.11 8.85
N ALA A 177 -19.30 12.14 9.74
CA ALA A 177 -18.23 11.20 10.10
C ALA A 177 -17.92 10.20 8.96
N VAL A 178 -18.95 9.60 8.35
CA VAL A 178 -18.78 8.64 7.26
C VAL A 178 -18.29 9.32 5.98
N PRO A 179 -18.85 10.45 5.51
CA PRO A 179 -18.32 11.14 4.34
C PRO A 179 -16.87 11.59 4.53
N LEU A 180 -16.49 12.09 5.69
CA LEU A 180 -15.11 12.48 6.01
C LEU A 180 -14.14 11.29 5.88
N TYR A 181 -14.51 10.15 6.47
CA TYR A 181 -13.71 8.93 6.38
C TYR A 181 -13.63 8.43 4.92
N GLN A 182 -14.76 8.32 4.23
CA GLN A 182 -14.81 7.84 2.84
C GLN A 182 -14.05 8.76 1.89
N PHE A 183 -14.11 10.08 2.11
CA PHE A 183 -13.32 11.05 1.35
C PHE A 183 -11.81 10.75 1.44
N LEU A 184 -11.30 10.51 2.64
CA LEU A 184 -9.88 10.18 2.83
C LEU A 184 -9.50 8.84 2.18
N VAL A 185 -10.37 7.82 2.25
CA VAL A 185 -10.16 6.53 1.58
C VAL A 185 -10.13 6.70 0.07
N TYR A 186 -11.16 7.32 -0.51
CA TYR A 186 -11.26 7.50 -1.96
C TYR A 186 -10.16 8.40 -2.51
N ARG A 187 -9.79 9.44 -1.77
CA ARG A 187 -8.65 10.28 -2.12
C ARG A 187 -7.33 9.50 -2.12
N SER A 188 -7.13 8.62 -1.17
CA SER A 188 -5.96 7.73 -1.14
C SER A 188 -5.94 6.79 -2.35
N LEU A 189 -7.10 6.21 -2.71
CA LEU A 189 -7.24 5.37 -3.90
C LEU A 189 -6.94 6.14 -5.20
N VAL A 190 -7.47 7.36 -5.35
CA VAL A 190 -7.21 8.22 -6.52
C VAL A 190 -5.71 8.53 -6.64
N ARG A 191 -5.02 8.79 -5.53
CA ARG A 191 -3.57 9.01 -5.53
C ARG A 191 -2.80 7.76 -5.93
N MET A 192 -3.24 6.59 -5.48
CA MET A 192 -2.67 5.31 -5.92
C MET A 192 -2.90 5.10 -7.42
N LEU A 193 -4.10 5.37 -7.93
CA LEU A 193 -4.38 5.27 -9.37
C LEU A 193 -3.55 6.25 -10.20
N ASN A 194 -3.34 7.48 -9.70
CA ASN A 194 -2.46 8.45 -10.36
C ASN A 194 -1.00 7.94 -10.41
N TRP A 195 -0.51 7.37 -9.30
CA TRP A 195 0.79 6.72 -9.27
C TRP A 195 0.88 5.55 -10.28
N PHE A 196 -0.17 4.75 -10.39
CA PHE A 196 -0.25 3.67 -11.38
C PHE A 196 -0.18 4.18 -12.81
N GLY A 197 -0.93 5.24 -13.12
CA GLY A 197 -0.87 5.89 -14.42
C GLY A 197 0.53 6.41 -14.76
N PHE A 198 1.24 6.98 -13.77
CA PHE A 198 2.64 7.37 -13.92
C PHE A 198 3.55 6.16 -14.20
N LEU A 199 3.46 5.08 -13.41
CA LEU A 199 4.25 3.87 -13.65
C LEU A 199 3.97 3.24 -15.01
N TRP A 200 2.70 3.23 -15.42
CA TRP A 200 2.31 2.76 -16.75
C TRP A 200 2.99 3.57 -17.85
N SER A 201 2.92 4.90 -17.77
CA SER A 201 3.59 5.79 -18.74
C SER A 201 5.10 5.59 -18.76
N VAL A 202 5.73 5.34 -17.59
CA VAL A 202 7.17 5.06 -17.51
C VAL A 202 7.50 3.67 -18.06
N SER A 203 6.60 2.68 -17.94
CA SER A 203 6.81 1.34 -18.49
C SER A 203 6.77 1.30 -20.01
N ASP A 204 6.22 2.31 -20.67
CA ASP A 204 6.24 2.45 -22.13
C ASP A 204 7.52 3.11 -22.68
N LEU A 205 8.43 3.58 -21.79
CA LEU A 205 9.71 4.15 -22.18
C LEU A 205 10.74 3.05 -22.42
N ASP A 206 11.73 3.30 -23.28
CA ASP A 206 12.89 2.42 -23.45
C ASP A 206 13.88 2.60 -22.30
N LEU A 207 13.67 1.83 -21.22
CA LEU A 207 14.48 1.89 -20.01
C LEU A 207 15.82 1.18 -20.18
N GLN A 208 16.87 1.76 -19.57
CA GLN A 208 18.20 1.17 -19.52
C GLN A 208 18.32 0.18 -18.34
N LEU A 209 17.76 -1.01 -18.52
CA LEU A 209 17.83 -2.06 -17.50
C LEU A 209 19.14 -2.82 -17.59
N VAL A 210 19.77 -3.06 -16.44
CA VAL A 210 21.04 -3.80 -16.32
C VAL A 210 20.77 -5.21 -15.77
N PRO A 211 20.85 -6.28 -16.60
CA PRO A 211 20.49 -7.63 -16.16
C PRO A 211 21.35 -8.17 -15.01
N THR A 212 22.61 -7.73 -14.90
CA THR A 212 23.56 -8.12 -13.84
C THR A 212 23.39 -7.30 -12.55
N HIS A 213 22.43 -6.37 -12.48
CA HIS A 213 22.26 -5.51 -11.31
C HIS A 213 21.99 -6.33 -10.03
N PRO A 214 22.63 -6.01 -8.89
CA PRO A 214 22.52 -6.80 -7.64
C PRO A 214 21.10 -6.93 -7.07
N ASP A 215 20.18 -6.00 -7.44
CA ASP A 215 18.77 -6.04 -6.99
C ASP A 215 17.94 -7.15 -7.64
N ARG A 216 18.50 -7.86 -8.62
CA ARG A 216 17.82 -8.91 -9.42
C ARG A 216 16.55 -8.42 -10.10
N ALA A 217 16.46 -7.13 -10.39
CA ALA A 217 15.32 -6.48 -11.04
C ALA A 217 15.77 -5.40 -12.04
N GLY A 218 16.97 -5.57 -12.62
CA GLY A 218 17.50 -4.67 -13.64
C GLY A 218 17.74 -3.22 -13.20
N GLY A 219 17.81 -2.93 -11.91
CA GLY A 219 17.90 -1.60 -11.33
C GLY A 219 16.55 -1.07 -10.79
N LEU A 220 15.42 -1.75 -11.04
CA LEU A 220 14.07 -1.34 -10.61
C LEU A 220 13.66 -1.83 -9.21
N GLY A 221 14.50 -2.61 -8.50
CA GLY A 221 14.16 -3.21 -7.21
C GLY A 221 13.82 -2.21 -6.10
N PHE A 222 14.19 -0.92 -6.24
CA PHE A 222 13.81 0.13 -5.31
C PHE A 222 12.29 0.39 -5.28
N LEU A 223 11.56 0.03 -6.35
CA LEU A 223 10.10 0.21 -6.42
C LEU A 223 9.38 -0.65 -5.38
N GLY A 224 9.79 -1.91 -5.18
CA GLY A 224 9.22 -2.75 -4.13
C GLY A 224 9.34 -2.10 -2.74
N GLY A 225 10.54 -1.61 -2.41
CA GLY A 225 10.76 -0.88 -1.16
C GLY A 225 9.96 0.41 -1.02
N ALA A 226 9.78 1.14 -2.13
CA ALA A 226 8.98 2.38 -2.16
C ALA A 226 7.48 2.13 -1.94
N HIS A 227 6.97 0.94 -2.26
CA HIS A 227 5.57 0.54 -2.06
C HIS A 227 5.26 0.03 -0.63
N ARG A 228 6.27 -0.33 0.18
CA ARG A 228 6.04 -0.79 1.57
C ARG A 228 5.18 0.17 2.41
N PRO A 229 5.33 1.51 2.33
CA PRO A 229 4.48 2.44 3.08
C PRO A 229 2.98 2.36 2.73
N LEU A 230 2.60 1.79 1.57
CA LEU A 230 1.20 1.50 1.25
C LEU A 230 0.58 0.49 2.24
N GLY A 231 1.40 -0.26 2.98
CA GLY A 231 0.96 -1.08 4.10
C GLY A 231 0.20 -0.29 5.18
N VAL A 232 0.48 1.01 5.37
CA VAL A 232 -0.29 1.85 6.30
C VAL A 232 -1.73 2.03 5.83
N PHE A 233 -1.96 2.15 4.52
CA PHE A 233 -3.31 2.16 3.95
C PHE A 233 -4.01 0.80 4.16
N ALA A 234 -3.31 -0.31 3.89
CA ALA A 234 -3.84 -1.65 4.11
C ALA A 234 -4.17 -1.91 5.59
N LEU A 235 -3.30 -1.48 6.52
CA LEU A 235 -3.51 -1.51 7.97
C LEU A 235 -4.78 -0.73 8.36
N SER A 236 -4.95 0.46 7.80
CA SER A 236 -6.11 1.33 8.03
C SER A 236 -7.43 0.66 7.63
N VAL A 237 -7.51 0.11 6.41
CA VAL A 237 -8.71 -0.58 5.91
C VAL A 237 -8.95 -1.87 6.70
N GLY A 238 -7.88 -2.62 7.01
CA GLY A 238 -7.92 -3.82 7.84
C GLY A 238 -8.48 -3.56 9.24
N ALA A 239 -8.13 -2.42 9.86
CA ALA A 239 -8.67 -2.05 11.17
C ALA A 239 -10.19 -1.88 11.16
N VAL A 240 -10.76 -1.27 10.13
CA VAL A 240 -12.22 -1.13 9.99
C VAL A 240 -12.89 -2.48 9.80
N LEU A 241 -12.30 -3.32 8.96
CA LEU A 241 -12.81 -4.66 8.70
C LEU A 241 -12.77 -5.52 9.98
N SER A 242 -11.68 -5.43 10.75
CA SER A 242 -11.53 -6.07 12.05
C SER A 242 -12.61 -5.62 13.04
N GLY A 243 -12.80 -4.31 13.21
CA GLY A 243 -13.83 -3.78 14.10
C GLY A 243 -15.23 -4.24 13.71
N ARG A 244 -15.53 -4.28 12.39
CA ARG A 244 -16.79 -4.81 11.88
C ARG A 244 -16.98 -6.28 12.25
N TYR A 245 -15.97 -7.12 12.03
CA TYR A 245 -16.05 -8.56 12.38
C TYR A 245 -16.15 -8.80 13.88
N CYS A 246 -15.47 -8.01 14.70
CA CYS A 246 -15.70 -8.08 16.16
C CYS A 246 -17.18 -7.85 16.52
N THR A 247 -17.80 -6.82 15.93
CA THR A 247 -19.22 -6.53 16.16
C THR A 247 -20.12 -7.65 15.63
N GLU A 248 -19.86 -8.19 14.44
CA GLU A 248 -20.62 -9.28 13.83
C GLU A 248 -20.50 -10.60 14.62
N ILE A 249 -19.34 -10.92 15.18
CA ILE A 249 -19.15 -12.12 16.01
C ILE A 249 -19.86 -11.97 17.35
N LEU A 250 -19.67 -10.83 18.02
CA LEU A 250 -20.18 -10.64 19.39
C LEU A 250 -21.69 -10.38 19.45
N TYR A 251 -22.27 -9.75 18.41
CA TYR A 251 -23.66 -9.32 18.39
C TYR A 251 -24.50 -9.89 17.23
N GLY A 252 -23.84 -10.32 16.15
CA GLY A 252 -24.51 -10.84 14.95
C GLY A 252 -24.48 -12.36 14.82
N GLY A 253 -23.86 -13.08 15.79
CA GLY A 253 -23.80 -14.55 15.77
C GLY A 253 -22.91 -15.13 14.67
N SER A 254 -22.08 -14.33 14.00
CA SER A 254 -21.11 -14.80 13.03
C SER A 254 -20.00 -15.64 13.70
N THR A 255 -19.45 -16.57 12.94
CA THR A 255 -18.36 -17.44 13.44
C THR A 255 -17.01 -17.03 12.80
N LEU A 256 -15.90 -17.41 13.47
CA LEU A 256 -14.55 -17.20 12.93
C LEU A 256 -14.39 -17.86 11.54
N ALA A 257 -15.01 -19.03 11.32
CA ALA A 257 -14.97 -19.73 10.04
C ALA A 257 -15.63 -18.91 8.92
N ALA A 258 -16.73 -18.19 9.20
CA ALA A 258 -17.44 -17.39 8.20
C ALA A 258 -16.64 -16.20 7.70
N ILE A 259 -15.72 -15.67 8.50
CA ILE A 259 -14.92 -14.49 8.14
C ILE A 259 -13.58 -14.83 7.46
N GLN A 260 -13.15 -16.08 7.46
CA GLN A 260 -11.85 -16.48 6.88
C GLN A 260 -11.76 -16.18 5.40
N ALA A 261 -12.78 -16.56 4.61
CA ALA A 261 -12.79 -16.29 3.17
C ALA A 261 -12.83 -14.79 2.86
N PRO A 262 -13.70 -13.96 3.46
CA PRO A 262 -13.65 -12.50 3.31
C PRO A 262 -12.30 -11.89 3.68
N VAL A 263 -11.63 -12.33 4.75
CA VAL A 263 -10.30 -11.84 5.13
C VAL A 263 -9.25 -12.24 4.09
N ALA A 264 -9.29 -13.48 3.58
CA ALA A 264 -8.39 -13.92 2.51
C ALA A 264 -8.57 -13.09 1.23
N VAL A 265 -9.81 -12.82 0.85
CA VAL A 265 -10.14 -11.94 -0.30
C VAL A 265 -9.62 -10.53 -0.05
N PHE A 266 -9.81 -9.98 1.15
CA PHE A 266 -9.28 -8.66 1.51
C PHE A 266 -7.76 -8.59 1.35
N VAL A 267 -7.02 -9.58 1.87
CA VAL A 267 -5.55 -9.66 1.73
C VAL A 267 -5.15 -9.74 0.25
N ALA A 268 -5.79 -10.62 -0.53
CA ALA A 268 -5.52 -10.77 -1.95
C ALA A 268 -5.75 -9.47 -2.74
N VAL A 269 -6.87 -8.78 -2.46
CA VAL A 269 -7.20 -7.48 -3.08
C VAL A 269 -6.18 -6.42 -2.69
N MET A 270 -5.77 -6.34 -1.41
CA MET A 270 -4.75 -5.38 -0.97
C MET A 270 -3.39 -5.64 -1.62
N VAL A 271 -2.97 -6.90 -1.74
CA VAL A 271 -1.74 -7.26 -2.45
C VAL A 271 -1.83 -6.86 -3.92
N LEU A 272 -2.95 -7.15 -4.59
CA LEU A 272 -3.18 -6.77 -5.98
C LEU A 272 -3.16 -5.24 -6.16
N VAL A 273 -3.86 -4.51 -5.30
CA VAL A 273 -3.95 -3.05 -5.36
C VAL A 273 -2.58 -2.40 -5.08
N CYS A 274 -1.82 -2.87 -4.10
CA CYS A 274 -0.56 -2.23 -3.72
C CYS A 274 0.64 -2.67 -4.57
N MET A 275 0.71 -3.95 -5.01
CA MET A 275 1.86 -4.51 -5.74
C MET A 275 1.57 -4.71 -7.24
N GLY A 276 0.29 -4.90 -7.61
CA GLY A 276 -0.14 -5.13 -8.99
C GLY A 276 0.40 -4.11 -10.01
N PRO A 277 0.44 -2.81 -9.70
CA PRO A 277 0.98 -1.80 -10.59
C PRO A 277 2.42 -2.02 -11.03
N LEU A 278 3.22 -2.67 -10.19
CA LEU A 278 4.61 -2.97 -10.51
C LEU A 278 4.75 -4.06 -11.59
N VAL A 279 3.69 -4.81 -11.86
CA VAL A 279 3.66 -5.85 -12.91
C VAL A 279 3.77 -5.24 -14.31
N VAL A 280 3.51 -3.95 -14.48
CA VAL A 280 3.66 -3.26 -15.79
C VAL A 280 5.09 -3.34 -16.34
N PHE A 281 6.09 -3.50 -15.49
CA PHE A 281 7.49 -3.67 -15.89
C PHE A 281 7.87 -5.12 -16.29
N LEU A 282 6.96 -6.10 -16.15
CA LEU A 282 7.22 -7.50 -16.44
C LEU A 282 7.74 -7.72 -17.87
N PRO A 283 7.14 -7.14 -18.94
CA PRO A 283 7.65 -7.35 -20.31
C PRO A 283 9.09 -6.87 -20.49
N GLN A 284 9.43 -5.69 -19.94
CA GLN A 284 10.77 -5.12 -20.04
C GLN A 284 11.80 -5.93 -19.24
N LEU A 285 11.45 -6.34 -18.00
CA LEU A 285 12.34 -7.17 -17.17
C LEU A 285 12.61 -8.53 -17.82
N MET A 286 11.58 -9.15 -18.40
CA MET A 286 11.74 -10.42 -19.11
C MET A 286 12.53 -10.27 -20.41
N ALA A 287 12.39 -9.15 -21.13
CA ALA A 287 13.20 -8.85 -22.31
C ALA A 287 14.67 -8.62 -21.93
N ALA A 288 14.94 -7.84 -20.89
CA ALA A 288 16.29 -7.60 -20.38
C ALA A 288 16.95 -8.91 -19.90
N ARG A 289 16.21 -9.75 -19.17
CA ARG A 289 16.67 -11.08 -18.73
C ARG A 289 17.04 -11.96 -19.92
N ARG A 290 16.16 -12.10 -20.91
CA ARG A 290 16.41 -12.92 -22.11
C ARG A 290 17.65 -12.44 -22.87
N LYS A 291 17.76 -11.11 -23.09
CA LYS A 291 18.91 -10.52 -23.75
C LYS A 291 20.20 -10.79 -22.95
N GLY A 292 20.16 -10.59 -21.64
CA GLY A 292 21.31 -10.85 -20.76
C GLY A 292 21.75 -12.32 -20.79
N LEU A 293 20.82 -13.29 -20.73
CA LEU A 293 21.15 -14.72 -20.82
C LEU A 293 21.87 -15.08 -22.11
N VAL A 294 21.46 -14.51 -23.24
CA VAL A 294 22.12 -14.76 -24.53
C VAL A 294 23.51 -14.10 -24.59
N GLU A 295 23.62 -12.83 -24.27
CA GLU A 295 24.86 -12.06 -24.38
C GLU A 295 25.93 -12.54 -23.37
N TYR A 296 25.55 -12.68 -22.10
CA TYR A 296 26.49 -13.15 -21.06
C TYR A 296 26.76 -14.66 -21.16
N GLY A 297 25.80 -15.46 -21.64
CA GLY A 297 26.03 -16.87 -21.93
C GLY A 297 27.06 -17.07 -23.05
N ALA A 298 26.97 -16.31 -24.13
CA ALA A 298 27.98 -16.32 -25.21
C ALA A 298 29.35 -15.85 -24.71
N LEU A 299 29.40 -14.82 -23.86
CA LEU A 299 30.65 -14.36 -23.23
C LEU A 299 31.27 -15.43 -22.32
N ALA A 300 30.46 -16.04 -21.44
CA ALA A 300 30.89 -17.08 -20.52
C ALA A 300 31.42 -18.30 -21.27
N LEU A 301 30.73 -18.77 -22.33
CA LEU A 301 31.18 -19.86 -23.14
C LEU A 301 32.54 -19.57 -23.79
N ARG A 302 32.70 -18.38 -24.37
CA ARG A 302 33.96 -17.98 -25.01
C ARG A 302 35.10 -17.91 -24.00
N TYR A 303 34.87 -17.29 -22.84
CA TYR A 303 35.88 -17.20 -21.79
C TYR A 303 36.27 -18.58 -21.24
N ALA A 304 35.29 -19.43 -20.98
CA ALA A 304 35.56 -20.80 -20.52
C ALA A 304 36.38 -21.63 -21.53
N ALA A 305 36.10 -21.48 -22.83
CA ALA A 305 36.88 -22.16 -23.90
C ALA A 305 38.32 -21.61 -23.98
N GLU A 306 38.52 -20.32 -23.79
CA GLU A 306 39.86 -19.72 -23.78
C GLU A 306 40.64 -20.15 -22.52
N PHE A 307 39.98 -20.20 -21.37
CA PHE A 307 40.55 -20.71 -20.12
C PHE A 307 40.97 -22.18 -20.24
N ASP A 308 40.08 -23.05 -20.79
CA ASP A 308 40.39 -24.49 -21.03
C ASP A 308 41.61 -24.64 -21.93
N ARG A 309 41.65 -23.89 -23.05
CA ARG A 309 42.78 -23.91 -23.97
C ARG A 309 44.08 -23.49 -23.32
N LYS A 310 44.07 -22.40 -22.53
CA LYS A 310 45.25 -21.86 -21.90
C LYS A 310 45.76 -22.74 -20.76
N TRP A 311 44.92 -23.11 -19.84
CA TRP A 311 45.32 -23.73 -18.57
C TRP A 311 45.21 -25.26 -18.53
N LEU A 312 44.26 -25.85 -19.29
CA LEU A 312 44.05 -27.28 -19.26
C LEU A 312 44.64 -28.01 -20.48
N ARG A 313 44.85 -27.31 -21.60
CA ARG A 313 45.41 -27.85 -22.82
C ARG A 313 46.85 -27.46 -23.10
N GLY A 314 47.56 -26.87 -22.13
CA GLY A 314 48.96 -26.56 -22.23
C GLY A 314 49.30 -25.33 -23.08
N GLY A 315 48.32 -24.42 -23.31
CA GLY A 315 48.53 -23.20 -24.06
C GLY A 315 49.05 -22.02 -23.24
N ALA A 316 49.33 -22.21 -21.93
CA ALA A 316 49.88 -21.18 -21.09
C ALA A 316 51.39 -20.95 -21.40
N PRO A 317 51.89 -19.69 -21.38
CA PRO A 317 53.29 -19.37 -21.42
C PRO A 317 54.04 -20.04 -20.27
N ALA A 318 55.30 -20.44 -20.51
CA ALA A 318 56.10 -21.19 -19.52
C ALA A 318 56.45 -20.37 -18.25
N ASP A 319 56.38 -19.05 -18.34
CA ASP A 319 56.66 -18.07 -17.27
C ASP A 319 55.39 -17.56 -16.56
N GLU A 320 54.21 -18.07 -16.96
CA GLU A 320 52.94 -17.65 -16.35
C GLU A 320 52.42 -18.74 -15.39
N GLU A 321 52.31 -18.38 -14.10
CA GLU A 321 51.80 -19.31 -13.09
C GLU A 321 50.28 -19.27 -13.01
N LEU A 322 49.64 -20.45 -12.84
CA LEU A 322 48.17 -20.54 -12.65
C LEU A 322 47.75 -19.86 -11.33
N LEU A 323 48.49 -20.07 -10.27
CA LEU A 323 48.20 -19.47 -8.97
C LEU A 323 48.57 -17.98 -8.98
N GLY A 324 47.62 -17.13 -8.66
CA GLY A 324 47.77 -15.68 -8.73
C GLY A 324 47.40 -15.04 -10.07
N SER A 325 47.05 -15.85 -11.10
CA SER A 325 46.51 -15.29 -12.34
C SER A 325 45.09 -14.74 -12.12
N GLY A 326 44.77 -13.61 -12.79
CA GLY A 326 43.43 -13.04 -12.78
C GLY A 326 42.37 -13.88 -13.52
N ASP A 327 42.82 -14.91 -14.24
CA ASP A 327 41.93 -15.71 -15.12
C ASP A 327 40.92 -16.54 -14.33
N ILE A 328 41.31 -17.14 -13.20
CA ILE A 328 40.42 -17.92 -12.34
C ILE A 328 39.36 -17.00 -11.72
N GLN A 329 39.77 -15.80 -11.25
CA GLN A 329 38.85 -14.85 -10.68
C GLN A 329 37.86 -14.33 -11.74
N SER A 330 38.33 -14.04 -12.94
CA SER A 330 37.49 -13.58 -14.04
C SER A 330 36.47 -14.65 -14.48
N LEU A 331 36.87 -15.94 -14.49
CA LEU A 331 35.94 -17.06 -14.75
C LEU A 331 34.83 -17.14 -13.70
N ALA A 332 35.19 -17.00 -12.42
CA ALA A 332 34.23 -16.97 -11.32
C ALA A 332 33.29 -15.75 -11.40
N ASP A 333 33.80 -14.57 -11.70
CA ASP A 333 33.04 -13.32 -11.79
C ASP A 333 32.05 -13.32 -12.97
N ILE A 334 32.43 -13.90 -14.12
CA ILE A 334 31.52 -14.12 -15.26
C ILE A 334 30.43 -15.10 -14.87
N GLY A 335 30.78 -16.22 -14.22
CA GLY A 335 29.82 -17.21 -13.70
C GLY A 335 28.84 -16.58 -12.73
N GLY A 336 29.32 -15.81 -11.75
CA GLY A 336 28.47 -15.07 -10.80
C GLY A 336 27.58 -14.01 -11.45
N SER A 337 28.04 -13.37 -12.54
CA SER A 337 27.23 -12.43 -13.33
C SER A 337 26.12 -13.14 -14.08
N PHE A 338 26.39 -14.29 -14.69
CA PHE A 338 25.40 -15.12 -15.37
C PHE A 338 24.34 -15.64 -14.39
N GLU A 339 24.74 -16.16 -13.23
CA GLU A 339 23.82 -16.61 -12.18
C GLU A 339 22.87 -15.50 -11.72
N ARG A 340 23.36 -14.24 -11.57
CA ARG A 340 22.49 -13.10 -11.23
C ARG A 340 21.41 -12.86 -12.28
N ILE A 341 21.73 -13.05 -13.57
CA ILE A 341 20.78 -12.91 -14.67
C ILE A 341 19.75 -14.05 -14.62
N GLU A 342 20.17 -15.28 -14.36
CA GLU A 342 19.25 -16.42 -14.17
C GLU A 342 18.26 -16.18 -13.03
N GLN A 343 18.74 -15.57 -11.93
CA GLN A 343 17.95 -15.26 -10.75
C GLN A 343 17.17 -13.93 -10.88
N MET A 344 17.23 -13.25 -12.03
CA MET A 344 16.52 -12.01 -12.26
C MET A 344 15.00 -12.22 -12.16
N ARG A 345 14.37 -11.43 -11.30
CA ARG A 345 12.93 -11.50 -11.03
C ARG A 345 12.12 -10.90 -12.19
N PRO A 346 10.93 -11.46 -12.49
CA PRO A 346 10.04 -10.90 -13.51
C PRO A 346 9.35 -9.62 -13.08
N VAL A 347 9.36 -9.31 -11.78
CA VAL A 347 8.72 -8.12 -11.18
C VAL A 347 9.69 -7.39 -10.24
N PRO A 348 9.59 -6.06 -10.09
CA PRO A 348 10.54 -5.27 -9.30
C PRO A 348 10.24 -5.29 -7.78
N PHE A 349 9.64 -6.36 -7.28
CA PHE A 349 9.42 -6.57 -5.85
C PHE A 349 9.76 -8.01 -5.46
N GLY A 350 9.97 -8.26 -4.18
CA GLY A 350 10.31 -9.57 -3.65
C GLY A 350 9.31 -10.06 -2.62
N LEU A 351 9.53 -11.31 -2.17
CA LEU A 351 8.69 -11.93 -1.14
C LEU A 351 8.61 -11.08 0.14
N LYS A 352 9.73 -10.45 0.53
CA LYS A 352 9.76 -9.55 1.71
C LYS A 352 8.83 -8.34 1.60
N ASP A 353 8.57 -7.83 0.40
CA ASP A 353 7.65 -6.71 0.19
C ASP A 353 6.18 -7.18 0.31
N VAL A 354 5.88 -8.36 -0.24
CA VAL A 354 4.56 -8.99 -0.15
C VAL A 354 4.24 -9.40 1.29
N THR A 355 5.18 -10.06 1.98
CA THR A 355 4.96 -10.50 3.38
C THR A 355 4.76 -9.32 4.32
N ALA A 356 5.50 -8.21 4.14
CA ALA A 356 5.29 -7.00 4.92
C ALA A 356 3.88 -6.41 4.73
N LEU A 357 3.37 -6.44 3.49
CA LEU A 357 2.02 -5.97 3.19
C LEU A 357 0.95 -6.91 3.78
N VAL A 358 1.13 -8.23 3.62
CA VAL A 358 0.23 -9.24 4.23
C VAL A 358 0.18 -9.08 5.74
N ALA A 359 1.34 -8.88 6.39
CA ALA A 359 1.40 -8.61 7.82
C ALA A 359 0.63 -7.33 8.20
N ALA A 360 0.76 -6.26 7.41
CA ALA A 360 -0.01 -5.03 7.63
C ALA A 360 -1.53 -5.23 7.48
N CYS A 361 -1.98 -6.13 6.59
CA CYS A 361 -3.39 -6.49 6.45
C CYS A 361 -3.89 -7.33 7.65
N LEU A 362 -3.08 -8.26 8.14
CA LEU A 362 -3.49 -9.23 9.16
C LEU A 362 -3.32 -8.72 10.59
N LEU A 363 -2.36 -7.81 10.83
CA LEU A 363 -2.12 -7.26 12.16
C LEU A 363 -3.38 -6.69 12.84
N PRO A 364 -4.24 -5.91 12.17
CA PRO A 364 -5.48 -5.43 12.78
C PRO A 364 -6.53 -6.51 12.99
N MET A 365 -6.36 -7.74 12.46
CA MET A 365 -7.28 -8.86 12.68
C MET A 365 -7.04 -9.58 14.03
N VAL A 366 -5.94 -9.27 14.73
CA VAL A 366 -5.62 -9.86 16.03
C VAL A 366 -6.75 -9.68 17.05
N PRO A 367 -7.42 -8.52 17.21
CA PRO A 367 -8.56 -8.39 18.12
C PRO A 367 -9.74 -9.32 17.79
N VAL A 368 -9.94 -9.68 16.52
CA VAL A 368 -10.99 -10.61 16.12
C VAL A 368 -10.74 -12.01 16.71
N LEU A 369 -9.48 -12.44 16.75
CA LEU A 369 -9.13 -13.72 17.39
C LEU A 369 -9.43 -13.70 18.90
N ALA A 370 -9.19 -12.56 19.56
CA ALA A 370 -9.47 -12.40 21.00
C ALA A 370 -10.98 -12.43 21.35
N THR A 371 -11.88 -12.32 20.36
CA THR A 371 -13.33 -12.51 20.60
C THR A 371 -13.73 -13.98 20.76
N VAL A 372 -12.88 -14.92 20.30
CA VAL A 372 -13.24 -16.34 20.20
C VAL A 372 -12.32 -17.24 21.03
N MET A 373 -11.10 -16.77 21.34
CA MET A 373 -10.09 -17.55 22.09
C MET A 373 -9.41 -16.69 23.15
N PRO A 374 -8.83 -17.32 24.21
CA PRO A 374 -8.12 -16.62 25.26
C PRO A 374 -6.94 -15.81 24.73
N ILE A 375 -6.70 -14.65 25.34
CA ILE A 375 -5.65 -13.71 24.89
C ILE A 375 -4.24 -14.32 24.92
N GLU A 376 -4.04 -15.32 25.80
CA GLU A 376 -2.78 -16.07 25.89
C GLU A 376 -2.49 -16.91 24.65
N GLU A 377 -3.52 -17.52 24.05
CA GLU A 377 -3.40 -18.28 22.82
C GLU A 377 -3.19 -17.35 21.62
N VAL A 378 -3.90 -16.23 21.59
CA VAL A 378 -3.68 -15.17 20.58
C VAL A 378 -2.23 -14.68 20.61
N ALA A 379 -1.69 -14.41 21.80
CA ALA A 379 -0.31 -13.98 21.96
C ALA A 379 0.70 -15.02 21.42
N LYS A 380 0.47 -16.32 21.67
CA LYS A 380 1.31 -17.41 21.14
C LYS A 380 1.27 -17.46 19.60
N ILE A 381 0.09 -17.29 19.01
CA ILE A 381 -0.07 -17.26 17.55
C ILE A 381 0.68 -16.07 16.93
N VAL A 382 0.51 -14.87 17.51
CA VAL A 382 1.18 -13.65 17.04
C VAL A 382 2.70 -13.78 17.13
N LEU A 383 3.23 -14.28 18.25
CA LEU A 383 4.67 -14.50 18.41
C LEU A 383 5.23 -15.52 17.42
N LYS A 384 4.47 -16.58 17.09
CA LYS A 384 4.87 -17.58 16.10
C LYS A 384 4.88 -17.05 14.66
N VAL A 385 4.06 -16.06 14.36
CA VAL A 385 3.98 -15.45 13.01
C VAL A 385 5.02 -14.36 12.80
N LEU A 386 5.44 -13.70 13.90
CA LEU A 386 6.42 -12.59 13.85
C LEU A 386 7.88 -13.03 14.05
N GLY A 387 8.11 -14.21 14.63
CA GLY A 387 9.45 -14.81 14.82
C GLY A 387 9.78 -15.84 13.76
#